data_c784c78a94bca5154c183c86477c744d
#
_entry.id   c784c78a94bca5154c183c86477c744d
#
_cell.length_a   1.000
_cell.length_b   1.000
_cell.length_c   1.000
_cell.angle_alpha   90.00
_cell.angle_beta   90.00
_cell.angle_gamma   90.00
#
_symmetry.space_group_name_H-M   'P 1'
#
loop_
_entity.id
_entity.type
_entity.pdbx_description
1 polymer ?
#
loop_
_entity_poly.entity_id
_entity_poly.type
_entity_poly.pdbx_seq_one_letter_code
_entity_poly.pdbx_strand_id
1 'polypeptide(L)'
;MSDNRILTVSASPHTKSPHTVTGIMLDVIIALIPTAIVGIALFGFRAAAVVATCIISCVLFEFVFRKLLKRSNAIGDLSAVVTGLLLAFNLPVDIPLWMCVVGSFVAIVIVKQMFGGIGHNFANPAITARIVLLVSFAPAMTNFVVPFAKAEDAVTTATPLAHLSQLDLSGDISAQINALIADGDLPKLLNMFFGVRAGCIGEVCSLTLILGAIYLVVRGVISIRIPASYILTVGVFMLIASDFNFLFTAYELLGGGLLLGAFFMATDYSTSPINKKGKIVFGIGCGILTAVIRLYGSLPEGVSYSILLMNIAVPLIEKATAPKYFGFIKPKKEKKEEGAA
;
A
#
# COMPACT_ATOMS: atom_id res chain seq x y z
N MET A 1 66.03 2.13 -24.84
CA MET A 1 64.75 2.66 -25.33
C MET A 1 63.73 2.49 -24.23
N SER A 2 63.47 3.55 -23.45
CA SER A 2 62.45 3.53 -22.40
C SER A 2 61.08 3.71 -23.06
N ASP A 3 60.28 2.67 -23.04
CA ASP A 3 58.90 2.67 -23.53
C ASP A 3 58.06 3.58 -22.61
N ASN A 4 57.90 4.85 -22.96
CA ASN A 4 57.07 5.78 -22.23
C ASN A 4 55.59 5.51 -22.52
N ARG A 5 55.07 4.42 -21.98
CA ARG A 5 53.64 4.16 -21.98
C ARG A 5 52.97 5.14 -21.01
N ILE A 6 52.37 6.18 -21.55
CA ILE A 6 51.52 7.09 -20.82
C ILE A 6 50.29 6.28 -20.42
N LEU A 7 50.21 5.87 -19.16
CA LEU A 7 49.04 5.21 -18.58
C LEU A 7 47.95 6.30 -18.41
N THR A 8 46.89 6.19 -19.18
CA THR A 8 45.72 7.07 -19.02
C THR A 8 44.95 6.62 -17.81
N VAL A 9 45.04 7.36 -16.73
CA VAL A 9 44.19 7.14 -15.53
C VAL A 9 42.83 7.79 -15.84
N SER A 10 41.85 6.97 -16.20
CA SER A 10 40.44 7.39 -16.27
C SER A 10 39.77 7.08 -14.97
N ALA A 11 38.81 7.95 -14.55
CA ALA A 11 37.88 7.60 -13.46
C ALA A 11 37.18 6.29 -13.80
N SER A 12 36.88 5.47 -12.76
CA SER A 12 36.19 4.19 -12.93
C SER A 12 34.92 4.37 -13.78
N PRO A 13 34.66 3.49 -14.77
CA PRO A 13 33.51 3.63 -15.64
C PRO A 13 32.22 3.55 -14.81
N HIS A 14 31.41 4.61 -14.83
CA HIS A 14 30.10 4.62 -14.22
C HIS A 14 29.11 3.91 -15.15
N THR A 15 28.73 2.69 -14.84
CA THR A 15 27.61 2.02 -15.51
C THR A 15 26.31 2.68 -15.05
N LYS A 16 25.71 3.45 -15.95
CA LYS A 16 24.39 4.03 -15.69
C LYS A 16 23.33 2.94 -15.82
N SER A 17 22.49 2.79 -14.79
CA SER A 17 21.30 1.95 -14.88
C SER A 17 20.35 2.52 -15.94
N PRO A 18 19.72 1.71 -16.80
CA PRO A 18 18.68 2.17 -17.72
C PRO A 18 17.39 2.58 -16.97
N HIS A 19 17.25 2.20 -15.71
CA HIS A 19 16.10 2.55 -14.90
C HIS A 19 16.26 3.95 -14.31
N THR A 20 15.46 4.89 -14.79
CA THR A 20 15.35 6.24 -14.23
C THR A 20 14.18 6.29 -13.24
N VAL A 21 14.21 7.21 -12.28
CA VAL A 21 13.11 7.43 -11.34
C VAL A 21 11.82 7.72 -12.08
N THR A 22 11.85 8.59 -13.07
CA THR A 22 10.68 8.91 -13.91
C THR A 22 10.13 7.67 -14.63
N GLY A 23 11.01 6.81 -15.16
CA GLY A 23 10.59 5.57 -15.82
C GLY A 23 9.88 4.60 -14.85
N ILE A 24 10.42 4.45 -13.65
CA ILE A 24 9.81 3.61 -12.60
C ILE A 24 8.44 4.15 -12.18
N MET A 25 8.33 5.47 -11.95
CA MET A 25 7.06 6.11 -11.58
C MET A 25 6.02 6.02 -12.71
N LEU A 26 6.48 6.12 -13.97
CA LEU A 26 5.63 5.92 -15.14
C LEU A 26 5.08 4.47 -15.20
N ASP A 27 5.93 3.47 -14.98
CA ASP A 27 5.51 2.07 -14.92
C ASP A 27 4.44 1.84 -13.84
N VAL A 28 4.57 2.48 -12.67
CA VAL A 28 3.56 2.41 -11.61
C VAL A 28 2.24 3.07 -12.05
N ILE A 29 2.30 4.22 -12.71
CA ILE A 29 1.09 4.87 -13.26
C ILE A 29 0.41 3.97 -14.27
N ILE A 30 1.16 3.39 -15.23
CA ILE A 30 0.62 2.46 -16.23
C ILE A 30 -0.06 1.27 -15.57
N ALA A 31 0.54 0.70 -14.53
CA ALA A 31 -0.03 -0.40 -13.77
C ALA A 31 -1.34 -0.05 -13.05
N LEU A 32 -1.51 1.21 -12.66
CA LEU A 32 -2.70 1.70 -11.95
C LEU A 32 -3.80 2.23 -12.88
N ILE A 33 -3.49 2.56 -14.15
CA ILE A 33 -4.47 3.05 -15.12
C ILE A 33 -5.69 2.11 -15.27
N PRO A 34 -5.55 0.78 -15.44
CA PRO A 34 -6.70 -0.12 -15.55
C PRO A 34 -7.62 -0.01 -14.34
N THR A 35 -7.06 0.08 -13.13
CA THR A 35 -7.84 0.24 -11.90
C THR A 35 -8.56 1.59 -11.87
N ALA A 36 -7.91 2.67 -12.31
CA ALA A 36 -8.54 3.99 -12.43
C ALA A 36 -9.72 3.97 -13.40
N ILE A 37 -9.55 3.35 -14.58
CA ILE A 37 -10.60 3.25 -15.61
C ILE A 37 -11.80 2.48 -15.05
N VAL A 38 -11.58 1.33 -14.44
CA VAL A 38 -12.66 0.51 -13.87
C VAL A 38 -13.33 1.24 -12.71
N GLY A 39 -12.57 1.89 -11.81
CA GLY A 39 -13.14 2.67 -10.72
C GLY A 39 -14.03 3.83 -11.23
N ILE A 40 -13.59 4.54 -12.27
CA ILE A 40 -14.39 5.60 -12.89
C ILE A 40 -15.61 5.03 -13.61
N ALA A 41 -15.49 3.88 -14.28
CA ALA A 41 -16.62 3.23 -14.96
C ALA A 41 -17.71 2.76 -13.98
N LEU A 42 -17.31 2.27 -12.80
CA LEU A 42 -18.23 1.76 -11.78
C LEU A 42 -18.91 2.87 -10.98
N PHE A 43 -18.19 3.93 -10.66
CA PHE A 43 -18.66 5.01 -9.79
C PHE A 43 -18.96 6.34 -10.53
N GLY A 44 -18.70 6.39 -11.82
CA GLY A 44 -19.04 7.54 -12.67
C GLY A 44 -18.15 8.77 -12.46
N PHE A 45 -18.69 9.93 -12.84
CA PHE A 45 -17.96 11.21 -12.89
C PHE A 45 -17.44 11.68 -11.53
N ARG A 46 -18.11 11.31 -10.43
CA ARG A 46 -17.69 11.68 -9.07
C ARG A 46 -16.32 11.07 -8.72
N ALA A 47 -16.09 9.80 -9.07
CA ALA A 47 -14.80 9.16 -8.90
C ALA A 47 -13.70 9.84 -9.72
N ALA A 48 -14.00 10.20 -10.97
CA ALA A 48 -13.07 10.97 -11.81
C ALA A 48 -12.69 12.32 -11.17
N ALA A 49 -13.67 13.02 -10.59
CA ALA A 49 -13.43 14.29 -9.90
C ALA A 49 -12.52 14.11 -8.67
N VAL A 50 -12.73 13.07 -7.86
CA VAL A 50 -11.86 12.76 -6.70
C VAL A 50 -10.42 12.46 -7.16
N VAL A 51 -10.26 11.59 -8.18
CA VAL A 51 -8.94 11.24 -8.73
C VAL A 51 -8.23 12.48 -9.28
N ALA A 52 -8.92 13.29 -10.08
CA ALA A 52 -8.36 14.51 -10.66
C ALA A 52 -7.96 15.52 -9.57
N THR A 53 -8.82 15.72 -8.56
CA THR A 53 -8.55 16.65 -7.45
C THR A 53 -7.32 16.21 -6.66
N CYS A 54 -7.19 14.92 -6.32
CA CYS A 54 -6.02 14.41 -5.61
C CYS A 54 -4.73 14.59 -6.40
N ILE A 55 -4.73 14.26 -7.70
CA ILE A 55 -3.54 14.39 -8.55
C ILE A 55 -3.15 15.87 -8.69
N ILE A 56 -4.10 16.74 -9.06
CA ILE A 56 -3.83 18.16 -9.26
C ILE A 56 -3.34 18.81 -7.97
N SER A 57 -3.98 18.52 -6.84
CA SER A 57 -3.58 19.06 -5.53
C SER A 57 -2.19 18.59 -5.12
N CYS A 58 -1.87 17.31 -5.31
CA CYS A 58 -0.53 16.78 -5.00
C CYS A 58 0.56 17.45 -5.83
N VAL A 59 0.35 17.59 -7.14
CA VAL A 59 1.31 18.26 -8.04
C VAL A 59 1.46 19.74 -7.68
N LEU A 60 0.34 20.42 -7.41
CA LEU A 60 0.34 21.83 -7.04
C LEU A 60 1.11 22.05 -5.71
N PHE A 61 0.83 21.26 -4.66
CA PHE A 61 1.53 21.37 -3.39
C PHE A 61 3.03 21.07 -3.53
N GLU A 62 3.42 20.10 -4.32
CA GLU A 62 4.83 19.83 -4.58
C GLU A 62 5.51 21.01 -5.26
N PHE A 63 4.87 21.58 -6.31
CA PHE A 63 5.39 22.75 -7.01
C PHE A 63 5.55 23.95 -6.08
N VAL A 64 4.47 24.33 -5.38
CA VAL A 64 4.46 25.51 -4.50
C VAL A 64 5.46 25.37 -3.38
N PHE A 65 5.52 24.22 -2.72
CA PHE A 65 6.40 24.00 -1.58
C PHE A 65 7.88 24.00 -1.98
N ARG A 66 8.23 23.36 -3.11
CA ARG A 66 9.61 23.39 -3.62
C ARG A 66 10.04 24.77 -4.07
N LYS A 67 9.13 25.52 -4.68
CA LYS A 67 9.39 26.92 -5.04
C LYS A 67 9.60 27.80 -3.80
N LEU A 68 8.79 27.61 -2.77
CA LEU A 68 8.89 28.33 -1.49
C LEU A 68 10.25 28.05 -0.80
N LEU A 69 10.70 26.80 -0.81
CA LEU A 69 11.99 26.39 -0.25
C LEU A 69 13.18 26.62 -1.17
N LYS A 70 12.99 27.25 -2.34
CA LYS A 70 14.03 27.49 -3.35
C LYS A 70 14.78 26.22 -3.77
N ARG A 71 14.11 25.04 -3.76
CA ARG A 71 14.67 23.77 -4.21
C ARG A 71 14.46 23.59 -5.72
N SER A 72 15.29 22.75 -6.34
CA SER A 72 15.14 22.39 -7.77
C SER A 72 13.77 21.75 -8.02
N ASN A 73 13.18 22.03 -9.18
CA ASN A 73 11.87 21.50 -9.54
C ASN A 73 11.97 20.00 -9.84
N ALA A 74 11.10 19.18 -9.23
CA ALA A 74 11.07 17.72 -9.39
C ALA A 74 9.71 17.20 -9.91
N ILE A 75 8.88 18.07 -10.49
CA ILE A 75 7.57 17.66 -11.04
C ILE A 75 7.76 16.59 -12.13
N GLY A 76 8.88 16.65 -12.86
CA GLY A 76 9.20 15.68 -13.91
C GLY A 76 9.47 14.25 -13.44
N ASP A 77 9.61 14.00 -12.14
CA ASP A 77 9.80 12.65 -11.61
C ASP A 77 8.48 11.87 -11.47
N LEU A 78 7.31 12.49 -11.68
CA LEU A 78 5.96 11.92 -11.61
C LEU A 78 5.56 11.35 -10.24
N SER A 79 6.38 11.50 -9.22
CA SER A 79 6.12 10.92 -7.89
C SER A 79 4.91 11.56 -7.18
N ALA A 80 4.63 12.87 -7.43
CA ALA A 80 3.42 13.51 -6.91
C ALA A 80 2.15 12.95 -7.57
N VAL A 81 2.23 12.61 -8.86
CA VAL A 81 1.10 11.99 -9.59
C VAL A 81 0.80 10.61 -9.01
N VAL A 82 1.83 9.78 -8.78
CA VAL A 82 1.68 8.47 -8.14
C VAL A 82 1.08 8.60 -6.75
N THR A 83 1.59 9.54 -5.92
CA THR A 83 1.05 9.78 -4.57
C THR A 83 -0.41 10.21 -4.61
N GLY A 84 -0.77 11.13 -5.52
CA GLY A 84 -2.16 11.58 -5.69
C GLY A 84 -3.10 10.47 -6.16
N LEU A 85 -2.64 9.63 -7.09
CA LEU A 85 -3.41 8.49 -7.59
C LEU A 85 -3.63 7.43 -6.50
N LEU A 86 -2.58 7.05 -5.76
CA LEU A 86 -2.67 6.12 -4.64
C LEU A 86 -3.55 6.66 -3.51
N LEU A 87 -3.46 7.97 -3.22
CA LEU A 87 -4.34 8.61 -2.24
C LEU A 87 -5.80 8.50 -2.68
N ALA A 88 -6.12 8.91 -3.93
CA ALA A 88 -7.46 8.84 -4.48
C ALA A 88 -8.05 7.42 -4.43
N PHE A 89 -7.24 6.40 -4.69
CA PHE A 89 -7.65 5.00 -4.63
C PHE A 89 -8.01 4.52 -3.22
N ASN A 90 -7.52 5.20 -2.21
CA ASN A 90 -7.81 4.92 -0.80
C ASN A 90 -8.96 5.76 -0.23
N LEU A 91 -9.62 6.57 -1.05
CA LEU A 91 -10.72 7.41 -0.63
C LEU A 91 -12.06 6.85 -1.12
N PRO A 92 -13.13 7.02 -0.34
CA PRO A 92 -14.50 6.76 -0.80
C PRO A 92 -14.89 7.78 -1.90
N VAL A 93 -15.83 7.38 -2.75
CA VAL A 93 -16.27 8.19 -3.89
C VAL A 93 -17.00 9.45 -3.45
N ASP A 94 -17.78 9.35 -2.37
CA ASP A 94 -18.66 10.44 -1.91
C ASP A 94 -17.97 11.45 -0.99
N ILE A 95 -16.64 11.33 -0.84
CA ILE A 95 -15.87 12.26 -0.03
C ILE A 95 -15.95 13.71 -0.57
N PRO A 96 -16.12 14.73 0.28
CA PRO A 96 -16.04 16.13 -0.13
C PRO A 96 -14.66 16.45 -0.73
N LEU A 97 -14.63 17.14 -1.88
CA LEU A 97 -13.37 17.42 -2.61
C LEU A 97 -12.35 18.23 -1.80
N TRP A 98 -12.81 19.09 -0.87
CA TRP A 98 -11.89 19.83 0.00
C TRP A 98 -11.09 18.90 0.95
N MET A 99 -11.67 17.76 1.36
CA MET A 99 -10.93 16.75 2.15
C MET A 99 -9.85 16.08 1.31
N CYS A 100 -10.07 15.88 0.01
CA CYS A 100 -9.03 15.40 -0.91
C CYS A 100 -7.85 16.38 -0.96
N VAL A 101 -8.12 17.68 -0.95
CA VAL A 101 -7.07 18.73 -0.91
C VAL A 101 -6.30 18.67 0.43
N VAL A 102 -6.98 18.53 1.56
CA VAL A 102 -6.36 18.38 2.88
C VAL A 102 -5.48 17.11 2.91
N GLY A 103 -6.00 15.97 2.43
CA GLY A 103 -5.22 14.73 2.34
C GLY A 103 -3.98 14.88 1.46
N SER A 104 -4.10 15.54 0.31
CA SER A 104 -2.99 15.82 -0.59
C SER A 104 -1.92 16.74 0.06
N PHE A 105 -2.36 17.73 0.85
CA PHE A 105 -1.46 18.56 1.63
C PHE A 105 -0.67 17.74 2.65
N VAL A 106 -1.33 16.89 3.42
CA VAL A 106 -0.66 16.00 4.39
C VAL A 106 0.34 15.08 3.68
N ALA A 107 -0.08 14.42 2.59
CA ALA A 107 0.77 13.49 1.86
C ALA A 107 2.04 14.16 1.32
N ILE A 108 1.88 15.30 0.63
CA ILE A 108 2.98 15.93 -0.09
C ILE A 108 3.80 16.85 0.82
N VAL A 109 3.15 17.74 1.56
CA VAL A 109 3.89 18.73 2.34
C VAL A 109 4.47 18.10 3.59
N ILE A 110 3.61 17.48 4.42
CA ILE A 110 4.03 17.00 5.74
C ILE A 110 4.90 15.74 5.61
N VAL A 111 4.41 14.71 4.89
CA VAL A 111 5.10 13.41 4.88
C VAL A 111 6.25 13.35 3.88
N LYS A 112 6.13 13.99 2.70
CA LYS A 112 7.13 13.89 1.65
C LYS A 112 8.14 15.05 1.69
N GLN A 113 7.69 16.29 1.58
CA GLN A 113 8.57 17.44 1.33
C GLN A 113 9.30 17.95 2.59
N MET A 114 8.68 17.89 3.77
CA MET A 114 9.35 18.30 5.02
C MET A 114 10.54 17.41 5.36
N PHE A 115 10.51 16.14 4.97
CA PHE A 115 11.62 15.19 5.20
C PHE A 115 12.68 15.18 4.10
N GLY A 116 12.51 15.95 3.02
CA GLY A 116 13.53 16.09 1.98
C GLY A 116 13.08 15.74 0.56
N GLY A 117 11.89 15.20 0.39
CA GLY A 117 11.33 14.78 -0.89
C GLY A 117 11.43 13.26 -1.13
N ILE A 118 11.44 12.86 -2.39
CA ILE A 118 11.46 11.45 -2.77
C ILE A 118 12.66 10.71 -2.16
N GLY A 119 12.43 9.55 -1.58
CA GLY A 119 13.47 8.71 -0.97
C GLY A 119 13.81 9.03 0.49
N HIS A 120 13.28 10.13 1.06
CA HIS A 120 13.53 10.52 2.45
C HIS A 120 12.31 10.37 3.35
N ASN A 121 11.23 9.80 2.85
CA ASN A 121 9.99 9.62 3.60
C ASN A 121 10.17 8.56 4.71
N PHE A 122 9.68 8.85 5.91
CA PHE A 122 9.66 7.89 7.01
C PHE A 122 8.52 6.85 6.87
N ALA A 123 7.47 7.19 6.12
CA ALA A 123 6.32 6.35 5.86
C ALA A 123 5.74 6.64 4.47
N ASN A 124 4.87 5.76 3.97
CA ASN A 124 4.19 5.97 2.69
C ASN A 124 3.26 7.18 2.77
N PRO A 125 3.42 8.21 1.90
CA PRO A 125 2.67 9.46 1.98
C PRO A 125 1.16 9.28 1.81
N ALA A 126 0.73 8.43 0.88
CA ALA A 126 -0.69 8.20 0.61
C ALA A 126 -1.39 7.49 1.78
N ILE A 127 -0.73 6.49 2.37
CA ILE A 127 -1.24 5.77 3.55
C ILE A 127 -1.35 6.70 4.75
N THR A 128 -0.31 7.49 5.02
CA THR A 128 -0.32 8.41 6.16
C THR A 128 -1.42 9.44 6.02
N ALA A 129 -1.60 10.01 4.82
CA ALA A 129 -2.69 10.95 4.56
C ALA A 129 -4.07 10.31 4.75
N ARG A 130 -4.27 9.07 4.28
CA ARG A 130 -5.50 8.31 4.51
C ARG A 130 -5.80 8.15 6.00
N ILE A 131 -4.80 7.77 6.80
CA ILE A 131 -4.97 7.60 8.25
C ILE A 131 -5.34 8.91 8.91
N VAL A 132 -4.67 10.02 8.56
CA VAL A 132 -5.00 11.35 9.08
C VAL A 132 -6.44 11.73 8.74
N LEU A 133 -6.87 11.51 7.51
CA LEU A 133 -8.27 11.76 7.11
C LEU A 133 -9.25 10.85 7.85
N LEU A 134 -8.93 9.57 8.02
CA LEU A 134 -9.80 8.61 8.71
C LEU A 134 -9.98 8.96 10.19
N VAL A 135 -8.92 9.39 10.86
CA VAL A 135 -8.98 9.79 12.27
C VAL A 135 -9.68 11.14 12.44
N SER A 136 -9.46 12.08 11.50
CA SER A 136 -10.04 13.43 11.61
C SER A 136 -11.48 13.50 11.11
N PHE A 137 -11.84 12.71 10.10
CA PHE A 137 -13.14 12.79 9.39
C PHE A 137 -13.74 11.39 9.19
N ALA A 138 -13.79 10.58 10.25
CA ALA A 138 -14.26 9.20 10.20
C ALA A 138 -15.60 9.00 9.47
N PRO A 139 -16.66 9.80 9.71
CA PRO A 139 -17.94 9.60 9.03
C PRO A 139 -17.85 9.71 7.51
N ALA A 140 -17.06 10.68 6.99
CA ALA A 140 -16.89 10.85 5.55
C ALA A 140 -16.00 9.76 4.93
N MET A 141 -15.08 9.20 5.70
CA MET A 141 -14.15 8.16 5.25
C MET A 141 -14.73 6.74 5.31
N THR A 142 -15.81 6.54 6.05
CA THR A 142 -16.50 5.24 6.20
C THR A 142 -17.82 5.18 5.43
N ASN A 143 -18.15 6.23 4.68
CA ASN A 143 -19.34 6.29 3.85
C ASN A 143 -19.06 5.71 2.46
N PHE A 144 -19.52 4.49 2.19
CA PHE A 144 -19.27 3.79 0.93
C PHE A 144 -20.56 3.66 0.11
N VAL A 145 -20.45 3.92 -1.19
CA VAL A 145 -21.53 3.85 -2.16
C VAL A 145 -21.41 2.57 -2.97
N VAL A 146 -22.55 1.97 -3.29
CA VAL A 146 -22.61 0.79 -4.18
C VAL A 146 -22.33 1.24 -5.62
N PRO A 147 -21.54 0.46 -6.40
CA PRO A 147 -21.34 0.73 -7.83
C PRO A 147 -22.68 0.81 -8.59
N PHE A 148 -22.73 1.66 -9.61
CA PHE A 148 -23.91 1.93 -10.46
C PHE A 148 -25.11 2.54 -9.73
N ALA A 149 -25.01 2.96 -8.46
CA ALA A 149 -26.07 3.69 -7.78
C ALA A 149 -26.30 5.05 -8.49
N LYS A 150 -27.55 5.35 -8.81
CA LYS A 150 -27.92 6.68 -9.28
C LYS A 150 -27.77 7.67 -8.12
N ALA A 151 -27.42 8.91 -8.43
CA ALA A 151 -27.21 9.96 -7.42
C ALA A 151 -28.39 10.16 -6.46
N GLU A 152 -29.61 9.82 -6.90
CA GLU A 152 -30.85 9.91 -6.13
C GLU A 152 -31.06 8.72 -5.19
N ASP A 153 -30.44 7.56 -5.50
CA ASP A 153 -30.57 6.28 -4.77
C ASP A 153 -29.28 5.89 -4.03
N ALA A 154 -28.40 6.84 -3.73
CA ALA A 154 -27.12 6.58 -3.07
C ALA A 154 -27.33 6.08 -1.63
N VAL A 155 -27.73 4.82 -1.50
CA VAL A 155 -27.81 4.13 -0.21
C VAL A 155 -26.38 3.81 0.23
N THR A 156 -26.01 4.34 1.39
CA THR A 156 -24.74 4.00 2.02
C THR A 156 -24.83 2.59 2.59
N THR A 157 -23.91 1.74 2.17
CA THR A 157 -23.85 0.35 2.63
C THR A 157 -22.55 0.09 3.37
N ALA A 158 -22.59 -0.88 4.30
CA ALA A 158 -21.38 -1.38 4.92
C ALA A 158 -20.51 -2.08 3.88
N THR A 159 -19.19 -2.04 4.06
CA THR A 159 -18.29 -2.82 3.21
C THR A 159 -18.44 -4.31 3.48
N PRO A 160 -18.15 -5.19 2.49
CA PRO A 160 -18.14 -6.63 2.72
C PRO A 160 -17.31 -7.05 3.95
N LEU A 161 -16.21 -6.35 4.19
CA LEU A 161 -15.33 -6.59 5.33
C LEU A 161 -16.00 -6.23 6.67
N ALA A 162 -16.85 -5.19 6.69
CA ALA A 162 -17.60 -4.82 7.88
C ALA A 162 -18.67 -5.86 8.24
N HIS A 163 -19.30 -6.51 7.25
CA HIS A 163 -20.19 -7.63 7.49
C HIS A 163 -19.43 -8.86 8.01
N LEU A 164 -18.25 -9.15 7.45
CA LEU A 164 -17.43 -10.28 7.89
C LEU A 164 -16.91 -10.11 9.33
N SER A 165 -16.61 -8.90 9.77
CA SER A 165 -16.14 -8.62 11.14
C SER A 165 -17.21 -8.82 12.21
N GLN A 166 -18.48 -8.94 11.81
CA GLN A 166 -19.62 -9.19 12.72
C GLN A 166 -20.00 -10.67 12.82
N LEU A 167 -19.35 -11.56 12.03
CA LEU A 167 -19.62 -12.99 12.05
C LEU A 167 -19.16 -13.62 13.37
N ASP A 168 -19.96 -14.55 13.86
CA ASP A 168 -19.55 -15.39 14.98
C ASP A 168 -18.62 -16.51 14.50
N LEU A 169 -17.33 -16.37 14.83
CA LEU A 169 -16.30 -17.34 14.45
C LEU A 169 -16.42 -18.68 15.17
N SER A 170 -17.24 -18.76 16.23
CA SER A 170 -17.49 -20.02 16.95
C SER A 170 -18.66 -20.86 16.38
N GLY A 171 -19.42 -20.25 15.44
CA GLY A 171 -20.55 -20.91 14.77
C GLY A 171 -20.18 -21.46 13.38
N ASP A 172 -21.20 -21.90 12.62
CA ASP A 172 -21.02 -22.30 11.22
C ASP A 172 -20.86 -21.04 10.34
N ILE A 173 -19.61 -20.65 10.12
CA ILE A 173 -19.23 -19.48 9.32
C ILE A 173 -19.74 -19.60 7.88
N SER A 174 -19.73 -20.81 7.29
CA SER A 174 -20.21 -21.02 5.92
C SER A 174 -21.70 -20.77 5.78
N ALA A 175 -22.49 -21.20 6.76
CA ALA A 175 -23.94 -20.95 6.77
C ALA A 175 -24.23 -19.44 6.93
N GLN A 176 -23.49 -18.75 7.82
CA GLN A 176 -23.64 -17.31 8.03
C GLN A 176 -23.29 -16.51 6.76
N ILE A 177 -22.18 -16.84 6.07
CA ILE A 177 -21.81 -16.21 4.81
C ILE A 177 -22.88 -16.44 3.74
N ASN A 178 -23.39 -17.68 3.62
CA ASN A 178 -24.43 -17.99 2.64
C ASN A 178 -25.74 -17.23 2.93
N ALA A 179 -26.10 -17.03 4.19
CA ALA A 179 -27.23 -16.20 4.59
C ALA A 179 -27.04 -14.75 4.16
N LEU A 180 -25.89 -14.14 4.45
CA LEU A 180 -25.56 -12.77 4.01
C LEU A 180 -25.57 -12.60 2.47
N ILE A 181 -25.16 -13.65 1.72
CA ILE A 181 -25.22 -13.63 0.26
C ILE A 181 -26.69 -13.73 -0.22
N ALA A 182 -27.53 -14.51 0.44
CA ALA A 182 -28.95 -14.65 0.13
C ALA A 182 -29.74 -13.37 0.43
N ASP A 183 -29.43 -12.70 1.53
CA ASP A 183 -30.02 -11.42 1.92
C ASP A 183 -29.54 -10.24 1.06
N GLY A 184 -28.46 -10.41 0.28
CA GLY A 184 -27.90 -9.38 -0.61
C GLY A 184 -26.89 -8.45 0.07
N ASP A 185 -26.59 -8.64 1.34
CA ASP A 185 -25.66 -7.82 2.12
C ASP A 185 -24.20 -8.12 1.76
N LEU A 186 -23.90 -9.36 1.34
CA LEU A 186 -22.57 -9.77 0.92
C LEU A 186 -22.57 -10.11 -0.59
N PRO A 187 -21.75 -9.46 -1.43
CA PRO A 187 -21.66 -9.80 -2.84
C PRO A 187 -21.02 -11.18 -3.03
N LYS A 188 -21.44 -11.91 -4.07
CA LYS A 188 -20.79 -13.17 -4.46
C LYS A 188 -19.30 -12.97 -4.70
N LEU A 189 -18.49 -14.00 -4.43
CA LEU A 189 -17.03 -13.94 -4.56
C LEU A 189 -16.56 -13.47 -5.95
N LEU A 190 -17.25 -13.89 -7.04
CA LEU A 190 -16.98 -13.40 -8.39
C LEU A 190 -17.22 -11.90 -8.53
N ASN A 191 -18.27 -11.37 -7.92
CA ASN A 191 -18.56 -9.93 -7.95
C ASN A 191 -17.49 -9.14 -7.21
N MET A 192 -16.92 -9.67 -6.12
CA MET A 192 -15.78 -9.08 -5.44
C MET A 192 -14.53 -9.07 -6.31
N PHE A 193 -14.34 -10.09 -7.12
CA PHE A 193 -13.19 -10.18 -8.03
C PHE A 193 -13.30 -9.17 -9.19
N PHE A 194 -14.49 -9.01 -9.77
CA PHE A 194 -14.73 -8.09 -10.88
C PHE A 194 -15.07 -6.65 -10.46
N GLY A 195 -15.35 -6.42 -9.17
CA GLY A 195 -15.47 -5.07 -8.66
C GLY A 195 -16.88 -4.57 -8.38
N VAL A 196 -17.89 -5.41 -8.37
CA VAL A 196 -19.27 -5.00 -8.02
C VAL A 196 -19.46 -5.11 -6.50
N ARG A 197 -18.86 -4.14 -5.77
CA ARG A 197 -18.94 -4.07 -4.29
C ARG A 197 -18.78 -2.63 -3.81
N ALA A 198 -19.27 -2.33 -2.61
CA ALA A 198 -18.99 -1.08 -1.93
C ALA A 198 -17.55 -1.06 -1.41
N GLY A 199 -16.87 0.08 -1.53
CA GLY A 199 -15.48 0.25 -1.09
C GLY A 199 -14.85 1.53 -1.62
N CYS A 200 -13.55 1.70 -1.38
CA CYS A 200 -12.77 2.81 -1.94
C CYS A 200 -12.56 2.63 -3.45
N ILE A 201 -12.31 3.75 -4.15
CA ILE A 201 -12.20 3.78 -5.62
C ILE A 201 -11.22 2.72 -6.18
N GLY A 202 -10.07 2.55 -5.55
CA GLY A 202 -9.02 1.63 -6.03
C GLY A 202 -9.09 0.21 -5.49
N GLU A 203 -9.95 -0.06 -4.52
CA GLU A 203 -10.06 -1.39 -3.91
C GLU A 203 -11.03 -2.31 -4.64
N VAL A 204 -11.92 -1.71 -5.41
CA VAL A 204 -13.14 -2.37 -5.89
C VAL A 204 -12.83 -3.54 -6.81
N CYS A 205 -11.96 -3.38 -7.80
CA CYS A 205 -11.66 -4.44 -8.77
C CYS A 205 -10.33 -5.15 -8.45
N SER A 206 -10.41 -6.33 -7.87
CA SER A 206 -9.23 -7.13 -7.53
C SER A 206 -8.47 -7.60 -8.78
N LEU A 207 -9.18 -7.88 -9.89
CA LEU A 207 -8.57 -8.33 -11.15
C LEU A 207 -7.59 -7.29 -11.71
N THR A 208 -7.98 -6.02 -11.78
CA THR A 208 -7.12 -4.96 -12.33
C THR A 208 -5.90 -4.70 -11.46
N LEU A 209 -6.02 -4.81 -10.13
CA LEU A 209 -4.89 -4.71 -9.22
C LEU A 209 -3.89 -5.85 -9.43
N ILE A 210 -4.37 -7.08 -9.60
CA ILE A 210 -3.51 -8.25 -9.86
C ILE A 210 -2.81 -8.10 -11.21
N LEU A 211 -3.50 -7.67 -12.26
CA LEU A 211 -2.89 -7.42 -13.58
C LEU A 211 -1.81 -6.33 -13.51
N GLY A 212 -2.08 -5.23 -12.82
CA GLY A 212 -1.10 -4.19 -12.58
C GLY A 212 0.11 -4.68 -11.78
N ALA A 213 -0.12 -5.51 -10.76
CA ALA A 213 0.95 -6.13 -9.97
C ALA A 213 1.82 -7.07 -10.81
N ILE A 214 1.23 -7.92 -11.64
CA ILE A 214 1.95 -8.80 -12.57
C ILE A 214 2.84 -7.96 -13.51
N TYR A 215 2.29 -6.89 -14.08
CA TYR A 215 3.05 -5.97 -14.93
C TYR A 215 4.30 -5.43 -14.21
N LEU A 216 4.15 -4.93 -12.97
CA LEU A 216 5.27 -4.37 -12.20
C LEU A 216 6.31 -5.43 -11.81
N VAL A 217 5.89 -6.66 -11.52
CA VAL A 217 6.80 -7.79 -11.23
C VAL A 217 7.59 -8.18 -12.49
N VAL A 218 6.94 -8.28 -13.64
CA VAL A 218 7.58 -8.62 -14.92
C VAL A 218 8.57 -7.52 -15.34
N ARG A 219 8.21 -6.27 -15.13
CA ARG A 219 9.12 -5.11 -15.37
C ARG A 219 10.27 -5.03 -14.37
N GLY A 220 10.24 -5.84 -13.29
CA GLY A 220 11.26 -5.81 -12.25
C GLY A 220 11.20 -4.58 -11.35
N VAL A 221 10.10 -3.81 -11.41
CA VAL A 221 9.87 -2.62 -10.59
C VAL A 221 9.63 -3.01 -9.13
N ILE A 222 8.86 -4.05 -8.86
CA ILE A 222 8.59 -4.53 -7.50
C ILE A 222 9.10 -5.95 -7.28
N SER A 223 9.47 -6.26 -6.02
CA SER A 223 9.85 -7.62 -5.61
C SER A 223 8.63 -8.35 -5.06
N ILE A 224 8.33 -9.54 -5.59
CA ILE A 224 7.23 -10.39 -5.16
C ILE A 224 7.30 -10.80 -3.67
N ARG A 225 8.47 -10.67 -3.01
CA ARG A 225 8.69 -11.12 -1.63
C ARG A 225 7.78 -10.45 -0.62
N ILE A 226 7.59 -9.12 -0.72
CA ILE A 226 6.73 -8.37 0.21
C ILE A 226 5.27 -8.75 0.00
N PRO A 227 4.68 -8.63 -1.21
CA PRO A 227 3.28 -8.99 -1.41
C PRO A 227 2.98 -10.46 -1.08
N ALA A 228 3.86 -11.38 -1.52
CA ALA A 228 3.65 -12.80 -1.26
C ALA A 228 3.68 -13.13 0.24
N SER A 229 4.68 -12.63 0.99
CA SER A 229 4.74 -12.86 2.44
C SER A 229 3.58 -12.20 3.17
N TYR A 230 3.14 -11.01 2.74
CA TYR A 230 2.02 -10.29 3.33
C TYR A 230 0.71 -11.04 3.14
N ILE A 231 0.33 -11.33 1.89
CA ILE A 231 -0.93 -12.00 1.54
C ILE A 231 -0.98 -13.41 2.14
N LEU A 232 0.14 -14.16 2.06
CA LEU A 232 0.23 -15.50 2.63
C LEU A 232 0.02 -15.48 4.15
N THR A 233 0.63 -14.53 4.85
CA THR A 233 0.50 -14.42 6.32
C THR A 233 -0.93 -14.09 6.72
N VAL A 234 -1.59 -13.14 6.04
CA VAL A 234 -3.00 -12.83 6.28
C VAL A 234 -3.86 -14.07 6.00
N GLY A 235 -3.64 -14.75 4.87
CA GLY A 235 -4.39 -15.94 4.50
C GLY A 235 -4.26 -17.07 5.53
N VAL A 236 -3.03 -17.39 5.96
CA VAL A 236 -2.80 -18.43 6.97
C VAL A 236 -3.43 -18.04 8.31
N PHE A 237 -3.30 -16.79 8.73
CA PHE A 237 -3.86 -16.33 10.00
C PHE A 237 -5.39 -16.39 9.99
N MET A 238 -6.04 -15.91 8.92
CA MET A 238 -7.50 -15.96 8.76
C MET A 238 -8.01 -17.41 8.65
N LEU A 239 -7.24 -18.27 7.99
CA LEU A 239 -7.58 -19.68 7.84
C LEU A 239 -7.57 -20.42 9.20
N ILE A 240 -6.58 -20.12 10.05
CA ILE A 240 -6.50 -20.66 11.40
C ILE A 240 -7.63 -20.08 12.29
N ALA A 241 -7.91 -18.78 12.18
CA ALA A 241 -8.92 -18.11 12.98
C ALA A 241 -10.36 -18.54 12.64
N SER A 242 -10.59 -19.04 11.42
CA SER A 242 -11.90 -19.47 10.92
C SER A 242 -12.08 -20.99 10.88
N ASP A 243 -11.31 -21.75 11.66
CA ASP A 243 -11.33 -23.22 11.66
C ASP A 243 -11.24 -23.83 10.25
N PHE A 244 -10.28 -23.36 9.45
CA PHE A 244 -10.02 -23.77 8.06
C PHE A 244 -11.15 -23.48 7.07
N ASN A 245 -11.93 -22.43 7.30
CA ASN A 245 -12.93 -21.98 6.34
C ASN A 245 -12.30 -21.22 5.17
N PHE A 246 -12.18 -21.89 4.01
CA PHE A 246 -11.60 -21.29 2.81
C PHE A 246 -12.45 -20.17 2.22
N LEU A 247 -13.79 -20.25 2.37
CA LEU A 247 -14.69 -19.22 1.84
C LEU A 247 -14.48 -17.90 2.57
N PHE A 248 -14.49 -17.92 3.90
CA PHE A 248 -14.18 -16.76 4.74
C PHE A 248 -12.83 -16.16 4.39
N THR A 249 -11.79 -17.00 4.32
CA THR A 249 -10.43 -16.56 3.99
C THR A 249 -10.36 -15.90 2.61
N ALA A 250 -11.08 -16.44 1.60
CA ALA A 250 -11.12 -15.83 0.27
C ALA A 250 -11.78 -14.45 0.28
N TYR A 251 -12.86 -14.27 1.02
CA TYR A 251 -13.50 -12.97 1.20
C TYR A 251 -12.58 -11.98 1.92
N GLU A 252 -11.86 -12.41 2.94
CA GLU A 252 -10.89 -11.59 3.67
C GLU A 252 -9.70 -11.17 2.80
N LEU A 253 -9.20 -12.05 1.93
CA LEU A 253 -8.10 -11.74 1.02
C LEU A 253 -8.52 -10.78 -0.10
N LEU A 254 -9.72 -10.94 -0.63
CA LEU A 254 -10.25 -10.06 -1.67
C LEU A 254 -10.87 -8.79 -1.07
N GLY A 255 -11.26 -8.81 0.21
CA GLY A 255 -11.90 -7.69 0.92
C GLY A 255 -10.94 -6.56 1.26
N GLY A 256 -11.47 -5.33 1.32
CA GLY A 256 -10.71 -4.13 1.69
C GLY A 256 -9.53 -3.84 0.77
N GLY A 257 -8.64 -3.00 1.24
CA GLY A 257 -7.46 -2.54 0.51
C GLY A 257 -6.24 -3.47 0.56
N LEU A 258 -6.38 -4.77 0.89
CA LEU A 258 -5.24 -5.66 1.07
C LEU A 258 -4.39 -5.79 -0.21
N LEU A 259 -5.02 -6.01 -1.35
CA LEU A 259 -4.30 -6.16 -2.63
C LEU A 259 -3.63 -4.85 -3.06
N LEU A 260 -4.33 -3.73 -2.96
CA LEU A 260 -3.77 -2.41 -3.25
C LEU A 260 -2.60 -2.10 -2.29
N GLY A 261 -2.79 -2.35 -1.01
CA GLY A 261 -1.77 -2.15 0.03
C GLY A 261 -0.54 -3.04 -0.18
N ALA A 262 -0.73 -4.33 -0.41
CA ALA A 262 0.36 -5.28 -0.55
C ALA A 262 1.20 -5.08 -1.82
N PHE A 263 0.57 -4.78 -2.96
CA PHE A 263 1.27 -4.68 -4.25
C PHE A 263 1.82 -3.29 -4.53
N PHE A 264 1.13 -2.22 -4.15
CA PHE A 264 1.48 -0.85 -4.57
C PHE A 264 1.95 0.05 -3.43
N MET A 265 1.59 -0.25 -2.19
CA MET A 265 1.90 0.64 -1.06
C MET A 265 2.98 0.08 -0.14
N ALA A 266 2.94 -1.22 0.19
CA ALA A 266 3.96 -1.87 1.00
C ALA A 266 5.28 -2.09 0.24
N THR A 267 5.26 -2.01 -1.08
CA THR A 267 6.43 -2.16 -1.96
C THR A 267 7.12 -0.84 -2.30
N ASP A 268 6.73 0.26 -1.68
CA ASP A 268 7.37 1.57 -1.88
C ASP A 268 8.86 1.50 -1.54
N TYR A 269 9.70 2.02 -2.44
CA TYR A 269 11.17 1.94 -2.33
C TYR A 269 11.74 2.67 -1.11
N SER A 270 11.13 3.79 -0.73
CA SER A 270 11.63 4.64 0.35
C SER A 270 11.28 4.11 1.74
N THR A 271 10.20 3.34 1.85
CA THR A 271 9.61 2.96 3.13
C THR A 271 9.61 1.45 3.39
N SER A 272 10.17 0.66 2.46
CA SER A 272 10.32 -0.80 2.61
C SER A 272 11.79 -1.21 2.76
N PRO A 273 12.07 -2.35 3.42
CA PRO A 273 13.43 -2.83 3.59
C PRO A 273 14.14 -3.16 2.27
N ILE A 274 15.44 -2.86 2.19
CA ILE A 274 16.27 -3.14 1.01
C ILE A 274 16.63 -4.63 0.96
N ASN A 275 16.94 -5.24 2.12
CA ASN A 275 17.44 -6.61 2.24
C ASN A 275 16.35 -7.64 1.91
N LYS A 276 16.77 -8.73 1.22
CA LYS A 276 15.83 -9.83 0.85
C LYS A 276 15.14 -10.47 2.06
N LYS A 277 15.85 -10.67 3.17
CA LYS A 277 15.30 -11.19 4.43
C LYS A 277 14.42 -10.16 5.11
N GLY A 278 14.82 -8.88 5.11
CA GLY A 278 14.05 -7.78 5.66
C GLY A 278 12.70 -7.63 4.98
N LYS A 279 12.62 -7.80 3.65
CA LYS A 279 11.37 -7.77 2.89
C LYS A 279 10.37 -8.83 3.33
N ILE A 280 10.84 -10.05 3.61
CA ILE A 280 9.98 -11.14 4.10
C ILE A 280 9.49 -10.85 5.52
N VAL A 281 10.38 -10.43 6.42
CA VAL A 281 10.02 -10.07 7.81
C VAL A 281 9.02 -8.92 7.82
N PHE A 282 9.23 -7.90 6.99
CA PHE A 282 8.32 -6.76 6.83
C PHE A 282 6.93 -7.23 6.37
N GLY A 283 6.85 -8.08 5.34
CA GLY A 283 5.59 -8.61 4.83
C GLY A 283 4.85 -9.47 5.86
N ILE A 284 5.57 -10.32 6.60
CA ILE A 284 4.99 -11.10 7.69
C ILE A 284 4.45 -10.18 8.80
N GLY A 285 5.21 -9.17 9.20
CA GLY A 285 4.79 -8.20 10.20
C GLY A 285 3.53 -7.43 9.77
N CYS A 286 3.49 -6.94 8.52
CA CYS A 286 2.27 -6.34 7.97
C CYS A 286 1.08 -7.32 8.00
N GLY A 287 1.31 -8.59 7.66
CA GLY A 287 0.26 -9.61 7.63
C GLY A 287 -0.32 -9.90 9.01
N ILE A 288 0.51 -10.10 10.01
CA ILE A 288 0.08 -10.34 11.39
C ILE A 288 -0.72 -9.14 11.92
N LEU A 289 -0.18 -7.92 11.78
CA LEU A 289 -0.85 -6.72 12.24
C LEU A 289 -2.20 -6.51 11.55
N THR A 290 -2.28 -6.73 10.22
CA THR A 290 -3.55 -6.63 9.49
C THR A 290 -4.56 -7.65 10.00
N ALA A 291 -4.16 -8.90 10.18
CA ALA A 291 -5.03 -9.97 10.64
C ALA A 291 -5.55 -9.69 12.06
N VAL A 292 -4.67 -9.27 12.97
CA VAL A 292 -5.06 -8.91 14.35
C VAL A 292 -6.02 -7.72 14.37
N ILE A 293 -5.76 -6.67 13.58
CA ILE A 293 -6.64 -5.49 13.53
C ILE A 293 -8.01 -5.87 12.94
N ARG A 294 -8.07 -6.73 11.93
CA ARG A 294 -9.33 -7.19 11.33
C ARG A 294 -10.19 -8.03 12.26
N LEU A 295 -9.56 -8.90 13.05
CA LEU A 295 -10.28 -9.81 13.96
C LEU A 295 -10.68 -9.15 15.28
N TYR A 296 -9.85 -8.26 15.81
CA TYR A 296 -10.02 -7.71 17.18
C TYR A 296 -10.20 -6.19 17.19
N GLY A 297 -9.96 -5.51 16.06
CA GLY A 297 -10.07 -4.06 15.98
C GLY A 297 -11.47 -3.57 15.67
N SER A 298 -11.77 -2.33 16.06
CA SER A 298 -13.02 -1.65 15.71
C SER A 298 -13.10 -1.21 14.24
N LEU A 299 -11.96 -1.17 13.54
CA LEU A 299 -11.86 -0.76 12.14
C LEU A 299 -11.52 -1.98 11.27
N PRO A 300 -12.41 -2.42 10.39
CA PRO A 300 -12.24 -3.67 9.64
C PRO A 300 -11.10 -3.65 8.62
N GLU A 301 -10.60 -2.49 8.22
CA GLU A 301 -9.64 -2.41 7.12
C GLU A 301 -8.19 -2.71 7.50
N GLY A 302 -7.70 -2.35 8.66
CA GLY A 302 -6.38 -2.68 9.23
C GLY A 302 -5.12 -2.46 8.38
N VAL A 303 -5.20 -2.53 7.04
CA VAL A 303 -4.08 -2.52 6.09
C VAL A 303 -3.23 -1.25 6.19
N SER A 304 -3.88 -0.09 6.23
CA SER A 304 -3.18 1.20 6.29
C SER A 304 -2.38 1.36 7.58
N TYR A 305 -2.96 0.95 8.70
CA TYR A 305 -2.28 1.01 10.00
C TYR A 305 -1.12 0.03 10.08
N SER A 306 -1.29 -1.19 9.57
CA SER A 306 -0.24 -2.20 9.58
C SER A 306 0.96 -1.77 8.74
N ILE A 307 0.75 -1.23 7.55
CA ILE A 307 1.84 -0.73 6.71
C ILE A 307 2.53 0.48 7.35
N LEU A 308 1.77 1.43 7.93
CA LEU A 308 2.36 2.58 8.61
C LEU A 308 3.25 2.16 9.77
N LEU A 309 2.77 1.28 10.66
CA LEU A 309 3.53 0.79 11.81
C LEU A 309 4.79 0.05 11.37
N MET A 310 4.67 -0.79 10.34
CA MET A 310 5.83 -1.53 9.82
C MET A 310 6.82 -0.62 9.08
N ASN A 311 6.38 0.46 8.41
CA ASN A 311 7.28 1.45 7.83
C ASN A 311 8.14 2.11 8.91
N ILE A 312 7.57 2.45 10.07
CA ILE A 312 8.31 3.00 11.22
C ILE A 312 9.31 1.96 11.77
N ALA A 313 8.97 0.67 11.70
CA ALA A 313 9.83 -0.41 12.16
C ALA A 313 10.95 -0.79 11.17
N VAL A 314 10.93 -0.30 9.91
CA VAL A 314 11.91 -0.66 8.87
C VAL A 314 13.37 -0.49 9.32
N PRO A 315 13.79 0.61 9.99
CA PRO A 315 15.18 0.76 10.42
C PRO A 315 15.62 -0.34 11.40
N LEU A 316 14.72 -0.81 12.27
CA LEU A 316 14.98 -1.92 13.19
C LEU A 316 15.10 -3.24 12.44
N ILE A 317 14.21 -3.48 11.47
CA ILE A 317 14.23 -4.68 10.63
C ILE A 317 15.52 -4.73 9.80
N GLU A 318 15.95 -3.63 9.22
CA GLU A 318 17.19 -3.56 8.46
C GLU A 318 18.41 -3.84 9.32
N LYS A 319 18.46 -3.26 10.51
CA LYS A 319 19.55 -3.53 11.48
C LYS A 319 19.60 -5.01 11.88
N ALA A 320 18.45 -5.65 12.08
CA ALA A 320 18.35 -7.06 12.46
C ALA A 320 18.67 -8.01 11.29
N THR A 321 18.37 -7.60 10.05
CA THR A 321 18.53 -8.44 8.85
C THR A 321 19.74 -8.09 7.99
N ALA A 322 20.57 -7.14 8.43
CA ALA A 322 21.74 -6.70 7.70
C ALA A 322 22.68 -7.89 7.38
N PRO A 323 23.10 -8.04 6.13
CA PRO A 323 24.07 -9.06 5.77
C PRO A 323 25.41 -8.76 6.44
N LYS A 324 26.10 -9.80 6.88
CA LYS A 324 27.44 -9.63 7.41
C LYS A 324 28.38 -9.20 6.28
N TYR A 325 29.25 -8.26 6.57
CA TYR A 325 30.27 -7.82 5.61
C TYR A 325 31.30 -8.93 5.35
N PHE A 326 31.92 -8.88 4.17
CA PHE A 326 32.98 -9.83 3.82
C PHE A 326 34.14 -9.76 4.82
N GLY A 327 34.61 -10.92 5.33
CA GLY A 327 35.64 -10.97 6.35
C GLY A 327 35.18 -10.84 7.80
N PHE A 328 33.85 -10.82 8.07
CA PHE A 328 33.34 -10.79 9.43
C PHE A 328 33.70 -12.05 10.21
N ILE A 329 34.61 -11.91 11.17
CA ILE A 329 34.96 -12.95 12.14
C ILE A 329 34.06 -12.75 13.37
N LYS A 330 33.27 -13.76 13.69
CA LYS A 330 32.43 -13.73 14.92
C LYS A 330 33.35 -13.59 16.13
N PRO A 331 33.22 -12.55 16.97
CA PRO A 331 33.99 -12.49 18.23
C PRO A 331 33.68 -13.78 19.02
N LYS A 332 34.72 -14.50 19.42
CA LYS A 332 34.57 -15.60 20.36
C LYS A 332 33.95 -15.04 21.63
N LYS A 333 32.81 -15.62 22.05
CA LYS A 333 32.27 -15.35 23.39
C LYS A 333 33.36 -15.78 24.37
N GLU A 334 33.95 -14.81 25.07
CA GLU A 334 34.74 -15.10 26.24
C GLU A 334 33.83 -15.86 27.20
N LYS A 335 34.22 -17.12 27.49
CA LYS A 335 33.64 -17.84 28.62
C LYS A 335 33.98 -16.99 29.85
N LYS A 336 32.99 -16.43 30.49
CA LYS A 336 33.14 -15.98 31.88
C LYS A 336 33.60 -17.22 32.64
N GLU A 337 34.86 -17.27 33.01
CA GLU A 337 35.35 -18.17 34.03
C GLU A 337 34.57 -17.80 35.30
N GLU A 338 33.64 -18.63 35.69
CA GLU A 338 33.11 -18.64 37.05
C GLU A 338 34.30 -18.92 37.95
N GLY A 339 34.83 -17.83 38.54
CA GLY A 339 35.85 -17.90 39.56
C GLY A 339 35.32 -18.71 40.75
N ALA A 340 35.92 -19.85 40.93
CA ALA A 340 35.87 -20.55 42.20
C ALA A 340 36.45 -19.68 43.28
N ALA A 341 35.68 -19.43 44.33
CA ALA A 341 36.13 -19.14 45.69
C ALA A 341 35.12 -19.74 46.65
#